data_3c8b85fd0aa9cc0435fe2afca6857b42
#
_entry.id   3c8b85fd0aa9cc0435fe2afca6857b42
#
_cell.length_a   1.000
_cell.length_b   1.000
_cell.length_c   1.000
_cell.angle_alpha   90.00
_cell.angle_beta   90.00
_cell.angle_gamma   90.00
#
_symmetry.space_group_name_H-M   'P 1'
#
loop_
_entity.id
_entity.type
_entity.pdbx_description
1 polymer ?
#
loop_
_entity_poly.entity_id
_entity_poly.type
_entity_poly.pdbx_seq_one_letter_code
_entity_poly.pdbx_strand_id
1 'polypeptide(L)'
;MTFFDDIAIGGITELGSHTFTAEAIKRFARAYDPQPFHVDEEAAAAGLFGALTASGWHTTAVMMKLIAAAGAADKMDCARHGPSPGFDDLRWLKPVFAGDTLTYRAIVTGKRESRSRPGWGVVSSRFEAHNQAGEKAMDVTVHGLVEHPTA
;
A
#
# COMPACT_ATOMS: atom_id res chain seq x y z
N MET A 1 26.51 -1.84 13.72
CA MET A 1 25.05 -1.94 13.52
C MET A 1 24.73 -1.82 12.03
N THR A 2 23.83 -2.61 11.56
CA THR A 2 23.41 -2.60 10.16
C THR A 2 22.11 -1.79 10.01
N PHE A 3 21.77 -1.43 8.78
CA PHE A 3 20.50 -0.77 8.49
C PHE A 3 19.28 -1.57 9.04
N PHE A 4 19.33 -2.89 8.92
CA PHE A 4 18.31 -3.77 9.49
C PHE A 4 18.18 -3.61 11.01
N ASP A 5 19.32 -3.47 11.72
CA ASP A 5 19.32 -3.32 13.19
C ASP A 5 18.62 -2.03 13.62
N ASP A 6 18.77 -0.96 12.84
CA ASP A 6 18.23 0.36 13.13
C ASP A 6 16.71 0.47 12.88
N ILE A 7 16.10 -0.50 12.16
CA ILE A 7 14.66 -0.52 11.95
C ILE A 7 13.94 -0.80 13.27
N ALA A 8 13.18 0.15 13.76
CA ALA A 8 12.43 0.03 15.01
C ALA A 8 11.05 -0.61 14.78
N ILE A 9 10.73 -1.65 15.54
CA ILE A 9 9.36 -2.19 15.60
C ILE A 9 8.45 -1.12 16.20
N GLY A 10 7.29 -0.89 15.58
CA GLY A 10 6.37 0.18 15.94
C GLY A 10 6.69 1.52 15.25
N GLY A 11 7.82 1.61 14.54
CA GLY A 11 8.16 2.79 13.74
C GLY A 11 7.11 3.06 12.66
N ILE A 12 6.72 4.35 12.50
CA ILE A 12 5.70 4.79 11.55
C ILE A 12 6.36 5.69 10.51
N THR A 13 6.05 5.43 9.24
CA THR A 13 6.44 6.27 8.12
C THR A 13 5.20 6.77 7.40
N GLU A 14 5.05 8.09 7.29
CA GLU A 14 4.01 8.70 6.48
C GLU A 14 4.44 8.69 5.01
N LEU A 15 3.62 8.06 4.16
CA LEU A 15 3.94 7.85 2.75
C LEU A 15 3.40 8.95 1.84
N GLY A 16 2.36 9.66 2.28
CA GLY A 16 1.70 10.70 1.51
C GLY A 16 0.25 10.36 1.17
N SER A 17 -0.35 11.20 0.33
CA SER A 17 -1.77 11.13 -0.03
C SER A 17 -1.96 11.04 -1.54
N HIS A 18 -3.12 10.50 -1.93
CA HIS A 18 -3.53 10.43 -3.34
C HIS A 18 -5.04 10.63 -3.45
N THR A 19 -5.45 11.47 -4.39
CA THR A 19 -6.86 11.69 -4.71
C THR A 19 -7.27 10.84 -5.90
N PHE A 20 -8.34 10.06 -5.71
CA PHE A 20 -8.88 9.16 -6.74
C PHE A 20 -9.92 9.88 -7.59
N THR A 21 -9.51 10.40 -8.72
CA THR A 21 -10.43 11.04 -9.67
C THR A 21 -11.27 10.00 -10.42
N ALA A 22 -12.48 10.37 -10.83
CA ALA A 22 -13.35 9.49 -11.63
C ALA A 22 -12.64 8.98 -12.89
N GLU A 23 -11.91 9.86 -13.57
CA GLU A 23 -11.16 9.51 -14.78
C GLU A 23 -10.06 8.48 -14.51
N ALA A 24 -9.27 8.66 -13.44
CA ALA A 24 -8.22 7.72 -13.05
C ALA A 24 -8.80 6.37 -12.60
N ILE A 25 -9.91 6.37 -11.87
CA ILE A 25 -10.62 5.15 -11.46
C ILE A 25 -11.02 4.34 -12.69
N LYS A 26 -11.70 4.98 -13.65
CA LYS A 26 -12.16 4.30 -14.87
C LYS A 26 -11.01 3.83 -15.73
N ARG A 27 -9.94 4.62 -15.85
CA ARG A 27 -8.75 4.25 -16.63
C ARG A 27 -8.04 3.01 -16.06
N PHE A 28 -7.80 2.98 -14.76
CA PHE A 28 -7.22 1.80 -14.11
C PHE A 28 -8.12 0.58 -14.27
N ALA A 29 -9.40 0.73 -14.01
CA ALA A 29 -10.34 -0.37 -14.04
C ALA A 29 -10.50 -0.98 -15.44
N ARG A 30 -10.54 -0.16 -16.50
CA ARG A 30 -10.58 -0.67 -17.88
C ARG A 30 -9.40 -1.56 -18.22
N ALA A 31 -8.25 -1.29 -17.62
CA ALA A 31 -7.03 -2.06 -17.86
C ALA A 31 -6.97 -3.35 -17.02
N TYR A 32 -7.45 -3.32 -15.76
CA TYR A 32 -7.14 -4.38 -14.79
C TYR A 32 -8.33 -4.95 -14.04
N ASP A 33 -9.45 -4.22 -13.95
CA ASP A 33 -10.64 -4.64 -13.18
C ASP A 33 -11.91 -4.02 -13.79
N PRO A 34 -12.30 -4.46 -15.01
CA PRO A 34 -13.35 -3.80 -15.78
C PRO A 34 -14.77 -4.18 -15.31
N GLN A 35 -14.99 -4.21 -14.01
CA GLN A 35 -16.32 -4.40 -13.44
C GLN A 35 -17.16 -3.13 -13.61
N PRO A 36 -18.49 -3.26 -13.88
CA PRO A 36 -19.34 -2.10 -14.21
C PRO A 36 -19.27 -0.95 -13.21
N PHE A 37 -19.24 -1.25 -11.91
CA PHE A 37 -19.20 -0.24 -10.85
C PHE A 37 -17.85 0.49 -10.71
N HIS A 38 -16.83 0.09 -11.49
CA HIS A 38 -15.54 0.76 -11.59
C HIS A 38 -15.33 1.52 -12.91
N VAL A 39 -16.12 1.23 -13.94
CA VAL A 39 -15.93 1.80 -15.28
C VAL A 39 -17.10 2.64 -15.79
N ASP A 40 -18.27 2.54 -15.17
CA ASP A 40 -19.49 3.19 -15.61
C ASP A 40 -20.23 3.83 -14.43
N GLU A 41 -20.41 5.15 -14.48
CA GLU A 41 -21.02 5.91 -13.39
C GLU A 41 -22.50 5.59 -13.23
N GLU A 42 -23.22 5.34 -14.32
CA GLU A 42 -24.64 5.00 -14.29
C GLU A 42 -24.86 3.61 -13.69
N ALA A 43 -24.07 2.63 -14.13
CA ALA A 43 -24.09 1.28 -13.57
C ALA A 43 -23.70 1.29 -12.08
N ALA A 44 -22.69 2.08 -11.70
CA ALA A 44 -22.27 2.23 -10.32
C ALA A 44 -23.37 2.87 -9.45
N ALA A 45 -24.08 3.87 -9.96
CA ALA A 45 -25.18 4.52 -9.25
C ALA A 45 -26.33 3.56 -8.95
N ALA A 46 -26.57 2.59 -9.83
CA ALA A 46 -27.57 1.54 -9.64
C ALA A 46 -27.05 0.35 -8.77
N GLY A 47 -25.78 0.33 -8.45
CA GLY A 47 -25.12 -0.77 -7.73
C GLY A 47 -25.13 -0.60 -6.22
N LEU A 48 -24.41 -1.52 -5.53
CA LEU A 48 -24.38 -1.64 -4.09
C LEU A 48 -23.92 -0.37 -3.36
N PHE A 49 -22.93 0.34 -3.90
CA PHE A 49 -22.35 1.53 -3.27
C PHE A 49 -23.00 2.84 -3.73
N GLY A 50 -23.87 2.81 -4.74
CA GLY A 50 -24.63 3.97 -5.22
C GLY A 50 -23.83 5.03 -5.96
N ALA A 51 -22.54 4.82 -6.19
CA ALA A 51 -21.65 5.73 -6.91
C ALA A 51 -20.39 5.00 -7.40
N LEU A 52 -19.65 5.63 -8.32
CA LEU A 52 -18.40 5.11 -8.84
C LEU A 52 -17.35 4.92 -7.74
N THR A 53 -16.79 3.72 -7.66
CA THR A 53 -15.75 3.37 -6.70
C THR A 53 -14.47 2.90 -7.39
N ALA A 54 -13.33 3.20 -6.78
CA ALA A 54 -12.05 2.66 -7.20
C ALA A 54 -11.97 1.16 -6.94
N SER A 55 -11.35 0.42 -7.87
CA SER A 55 -10.93 -0.94 -7.61
C SER A 55 -10.01 -0.99 -6.39
N GLY A 56 -10.18 -2.00 -5.54
CA GLY A 56 -9.25 -2.22 -4.44
C GLY A 56 -7.81 -2.40 -4.92
N TRP A 57 -7.62 -3.01 -6.08
CA TRP A 57 -6.30 -3.12 -6.71
C TRP A 57 -5.71 -1.77 -7.10
N HIS A 58 -6.53 -0.81 -7.47
CA HIS A 58 -6.10 0.56 -7.73
C HIS A 58 -5.57 1.22 -6.46
N THR A 59 -6.29 1.12 -5.35
CA THR A 59 -5.85 1.67 -4.07
C THR A 59 -4.56 1.01 -3.58
N THR A 60 -4.42 -0.30 -3.82
CA THR A 60 -3.23 -1.07 -3.48
C THR A 60 -2.03 -0.70 -4.37
N ALA A 61 -2.25 -0.49 -5.67
CA ALA A 61 -1.20 -0.04 -6.59
C ALA A 61 -0.68 1.37 -6.26
N VAL A 62 -1.57 2.27 -5.84
CA VAL A 62 -1.18 3.60 -5.36
C VAL A 62 -0.31 3.51 -4.10
N MET A 63 -0.60 2.59 -3.19
CA MET A 63 0.28 2.30 -2.05
C MET A 63 1.72 2.02 -2.51
N MET A 64 1.87 1.14 -3.49
CA MET A 64 3.21 0.79 -4.01
C MET A 64 3.91 1.99 -4.65
N LYS A 65 3.18 2.82 -5.40
CA LYS A 65 3.71 4.06 -5.95
C LYS A 65 4.24 5.00 -4.87
N LEU A 66 3.51 5.14 -3.76
CA LEU A 66 3.92 6.01 -2.64
C LEU A 66 5.10 5.43 -1.87
N ILE A 67 5.18 4.11 -1.72
CA ILE A 67 6.35 3.43 -1.14
C ILE A 67 7.59 3.74 -1.96
N ALA A 68 7.53 3.59 -3.27
CA ALA A 68 8.65 3.87 -4.16
C ALA A 68 9.05 5.36 -4.11
N ALA A 69 8.07 6.26 -4.07
CA ALA A 69 8.33 7.70 -3.93
C ALA A 69 8.94 8.07 -2.57
N ALA A 70 8.54 7.41 -1.50
CA ALA A 70 9.13 7.59 -0.18
C ALA A 70 10.59 7.15 -0.14
N GLY A 71 10.94 6.09 -0.86
CA GLY A 71 12.30 5.64 -1.01
C GLY A 71 13.18 6.64 -1.78
N ALA A 72 12.65 7.21 -2.85
CA ALA A 72 13.35 8.23 -3.62
C ALA A 72 13.56 9.55 -2.83
N ALA A 73 12.74 9.78 -1.80
CA ALA A 73 12.84 10.95 -0.92
C ALA A 73 13.59 10.67 0.39
N ASP A 74 14.34 9.58 0.46
CA ASP A 74 15.10 9.11 1.64
C ASP A 74 14.27 8.92 2.93
N LYS A 75 12.95 8.81 2.79
CA LYS A 75 12.06 8.50 3.91
C LYS A 75 12.07 7.01 4.27
N MET A 76 12.38 6.19 3.28
CA MET A 76 12.62 4.75 3.41
C MET A 76 13.83 4.40 2.55
N ASP A 77 14.82 3.71 3.10
CA ASP A 77 16.00 3.28 2.31
C ASP A 77 15.65 2.12 1.39
N CYS A 78 14.95 2.42 0.29
CA CYS A 78 14.56 1.42 -0.71
C CYS A 78 15.76 0.82 -1.46
N ALA A 79 16.94 1.44 -1.41
CA ALA A 79 18.15 0.88 -2.04
C ALA A 79 18.60 -0.40 -1.34
N ARG A 80 18.25 -0.55 -0.06
CA ARG A 80 18.59 -1.72 0.77
C ARG A 80 17.44 -2.70 0.91
N HIS A 81 16.31 -2.44 0.24
CA HIS A 81 15.19 -3.35 0.20
C HIS A 81 15.28 -4.24 -1.05
N GLY A 82 15.14 -5.53 -0.83
CA GLY A 82 14.98 -6.50 -1.90
C GLY A 82 13.50 -6.71 -2.27
N PRO A 83 13.23 -7.69 -3.13
CA PRO A 83 11.86 -8.01 -3.52
C PRO A 83 11.05 -8.50 -2.31
N SER A 84 9.75 -8.23 -2.33
CA SER A 84 8.83 -8.79 -1.37
C SER A 84 8.46 -10.22 -1.77
N PRO A 85 8.52 -11.20 -0.83
CA PRO A 85 8.02 -12.54 -1.10
C PRO A 85 6.49 -12.63 -1.11
N GLY A 86 5.78 -11.59 -0.66
CA GLY A 86 4.33 -11.58 -0.62
C GLY A 86 3.76 -10.70 0.48
N PHE A 87 2.45 -10.80 0.63
CA PHE A 87 1.69 -10.06 1.64
C PHE A 87 0.60 -10.95 2.24
N ASP A 88 0.11 -10.55 3.41
CA ASP A 88 -0.96 -11.21 4.13
C ASP A 88 -2.08 -10.21 4.47
N ASP A 89 -3.29 -10.73 4.63
CA ASP A 89 -4.44 -10.00 5.18
C ASP A 89 -4.74 -8.67 4.45
N LEU A 90 -4.68 -8.68 3.12
CA LEU A 90 -5.14 -7.53 2.33
C LEU A 90 -6.66 -7.40 2.49
N ARG A 91 -7.10 -6.23 2.99
CA ARG A 91 -8.50 -5.92 3.22
C ARG A 91 -8.84 -4.55 2.68
N TRP A 92 -9.93 -4.49 1.94
CA TRP A 92 -10.58 -3.25 1.51
C TRP A 92 -11.82 -3.05 2.38
N LEU A 93 -11.65 -2.23 3.41
CA LEU A 93 -12.60 -2.11 4.51
C LEU A 93 -13.74 -1.14 4.21
N LYS A 94 -13.52 -0.18 3.31
CA LYS A 94 -14.51 0.80 2.87
C LYS A 94 -14.37 1.07 1.38
N PRO A 95 -15.48 1.35 0.68
CA PRO A 95 -15.40 1.80 -0.71
C PRO A 95 -14.68 3.14 -0.79
N VAL A 96 -13.89 3.30 -1.85
CA VAL A 96 -13.20 4.55 -2.18
C VAL A 96 -13.93 5.17 -3.35
N PHE A 97 -14.63 6.26 -3.11
CA PHE A 97 -15.43 6.96 -4.11
C PHE A 97 -14.60 7.90 -4.95
N ALA A 98 -15.08 8.21 -6.15
CA ALA A 98 -14.49 9.28 -6.96
C ALA A 98 -14.43 10.59 -6.16
N GLY A 99 -13.25 11.22 -6.13
CA GLY A 99 -12.98 12.42 -5.35
C GLY A 99 -12.42 12.17 -3.95
N ASP A 100 -12.44 10.95 -3.45
CA ASP A 100 -11.83 10.62 -2.17
C ASP A 100 -10.30 10.75 -2.21
N THR A 101 -9.74 11.23 -1.11
CA THR A 101 -8.29 11.28 -0.89
C THR A 101 -7.90 10.29 0.20
N LEU A 102 -7.02 9.36 -0.14
CA LEU A 102 -6.44 8.45 0.84
C LEU A 102 -5.06 8.91 1.26
N THR A 103 -4.81 8.88 2.56
CA THR A 103 -3.49 9.09 3.18
C THR A 103 -2.95 7.76 3.65
N TYR A 104 -1.71 7.45 3.25
CA TYR A 104 -1.08 6.15 3.47
C TYR A 104 0.05 6.27 4.50
N ARG A 105 0.19 5.23 5.31
CA ARG A 105 1.30 5.08 6.25
C ARG A 105 1.75 3.64 6.36
N ALA A 106 3.01 3.45 6.73
CA ALA A 106 3.61 2.15 7.03
C ALA A 106 3.94 2.07 8.51
N ILE A 107 3.70 0.93 9.14
CA ILE A 107 4.01 0.64 10.52
C ILE A 107 4.80 -0.66 10.55
N VAL A 108 6.02 -0.62 11.07
CA VAL A 108 6.83 -1.83 11.23
C VAL A 108 6.24 -2.68 12.35
N THR A 109 5.84 -3.91 12.02
CA THR A 109 5.22 -4.84 12.97
C THR A 109 6.15 -5.95 13.44
N GLY A 110 7.22 -6.20 12.71
CA GLY A 110 8.21 -7.21 13.10
C GLY A 110 9.41 -7.24 12.18
N LYS A 111 10.49 -7.83 12.67
CA LYS A 111 11.67 -8.12 11.87
C LYS A 111 12.32 -9.41 12.34
N ARG A 112 12.96 -10.13 11.43
CA ARG A 112 13.71 -11.34 11.71
C ARG A 112 14.78 -11.56 10.65
N GLU A 113 15.82 -12.28 11.01
CA GLU A 113 16.79 -12.76 10.02
C GLU A 113 16.15 -13.70 9.01
N SER A 114 16.66 -13.66 7.78
CA SER A 114 16.21 -14.58 6.74
C SER A 114 16.84 -15.97 6.97
N ARG A 115 16.01 -17.01 7.01
CA ARG A 115 16.48 -18.39 7.15
C ARG A 115 17.07 -18.95 5.86
N SER A 116 16.64 -18.44 4.72
CA SER A 116 17.00 -18.96 3.40
C SER A 116 18.02 -18.10 2.65
N ARG A 117 18.29 -16.88 3.14
CA ARG A 117 19.19 -15.93 2.49
C ARG A 117 20.09 -15.28 3.52
N PRO A 118 21.31 -15.82 3.73
CA PRO A 118 22.32 -15.17 4.57
C PRO A 118 22.60 -13.74 4.09
N GLY A 119 22.78 -12.81 5.01
CA GLY A 119 22.99 -11.39 4.70
C GLY A 119 21.69 -10.60 4.44
N TRP A 120 20.53 -11.21 4.70
CA TRP A 120 19.24 -10.58 4.56
C TRP A 120 18.36 -10.78 5.80
N GLY A 121 17.56 -9.79 6.09
CA GLY A 121 16.45 -9.87 7.05
C GLY A 121 15.11 -9.80 6.34
N VAL A 122 14.07 -10.16 7.06
CA VAL A 122 12.67 -9.96 6.65
C VAL A 122 12.06 -8.94 7.59
N VAL A 123 11.55 -7.85 7.04
CA VAL A 123 10.78 -6.84 7.79
C VAL A 123 9.33 -6.97 7.39
N SER A 124 8.46 -7.10 8.39
CA SER A 124 7.02 -7.11 8.22
C SER A 124 6.49 -5.72 8.56
N SER A 125 5.73 -5.14 7.66
CA SER A 125 5.10 -3.83 7.87
C SER A 125 3.63 -3.89 7.53
N ARG A 126 2.83 -3.25 8.35
CA ARG A 126 1.42 -3.01 8.08
C ARG A 126 1.29 -1.67 7.36
N PHE A 127 0.66 -1.71 6.21
CA PHE A 127 0.31 -0.51 5.45
C PHE A 127 -1.17 -0.23 5.64
N GLU A 128 -1.50 1.00 5.92
CA GLU A 128 -2.86 1.48 6.10
C GLU A 128 -3.13 2.68 5.21
N ALA A 129 -4.37 2.77 4.72
CA ALA A 129 -4.87 3.94 4.01
C ALA A 129 -6.14 4.44 4.68
N HIS A 130 -6.19 5.74 4.97
CA HIS A 130 -7.32 6.41 5.59
C HIS A 130 -7.87 7.49 4.66
N ASN A 131 -9.19 7.61 4.58
CA ASN A 131 -9.84 8.65 3.78
C ASN A 131 -9.80 10.02 4.46
N GLN A 132 -10.35 11.04 3.81
CA GLN A 132 -10.39 12.41 4.33
C GLN A 132 -11.18 12.56 5.63
N ALA A 133 -12.05 11.61 5.95
CA ALA A 133 -12.79 11.57 7.23
C ALA A 133 -12.01 10.82 8.34
N GLY A 134 -10.79 10.35 8.05
CA GLY A 134 -9.98 9.58 8.99
C GLY A 134 -10.39 8.11 9.13
N GLU A 135 -11.25 7.62 8.25
CA GLU A 135 -11.71 6.24 8.27
C GLU A 135 -10.75 5.34 7.51
N LYS A 136 -10.39 4.20 8.09
CA LYS A 136 -9.53 3.23 7.41
C LYS A 136 -10.27 2.56 6.25
N ALA A 137 -9.74 2.75 5.05
CA ALA A 137 -10.30 2.18 3.82
C ALA A 137 -9.59 0.89 3.38
N MET A 138 -8.31 0.75 3.71
CA MET A 138 -7.50 -0.40 3.33
C MET A 138 -6.43 -0.69 4.38
N ASP A 139 -6.12 -1.97 4.59
CA ASP A 139 -4.88 -2.40 5.25
C ASP A 139 -4.33 -3.69 4.65
N VAL A 140 -3.03 -3.89 4.83
CA VAL A 140 -2.30 -5.07 4.36
C VAL A 140 -1.01 -5.23 5.15
N THR A 141 -0.58 -6.45 5.40
CA THR A 141 0.78 -6.74 5.90
C THR A 141 1.66 -7.17 4.74
N VAL A 142 2.75 -6.45 4.52
CA VAL A 142 3.75 -6.75 3.48
C VAL A 142 5.04 -7.20 4.13
N HIS A 143 5.63 -8.26 3.59
CA HIS A 143 6.94 -8.76 3.99
C HIS A 143 7.98 -8.31 2.97
N GLY A 144 9.01 -7.62 3.42
CA GLY A 144 10.10 -7.12 2.58
C GLY A 144 11.43 -7.73 2.99
N LEU A 145 12.25 -8.06 2.00
CA LEU A 145 13.66 -8.39 2.25
C LEU A 145 14.44 -7.09 2.45
N VAL A 146 15.31 -7.07 3.45
CA VAL A 146 16.19 -5.95 3.78
C VAL A 146 17.60 -6.46 3.96
N GLU A 147 18.60 -5.75 3.44
CA GLU A 147 20.00 -6.08 3.66
C GLU A 147 20.35 -6.12 5.15
N HIS A 148 20.92 -7.23 5.56
CA HIS A 148 21.46 -7.46 6.90
C HIS A 148 22.82 -8.15 6.78
N PRO A 149 23.86 -7.41 6.35
CA PRO A 149 25.20 -7.99 6.21
C PRO A 149 25.64 -8.58 7.55
N THR A 150 25.87 -9.87 7.57
CA THR A 150 26.55 -10.51 8.70
C THR A 150 28.01 -10.06 8.68
N ALA A 151 28.51 -9.63 9.82
CA ALA A 151 29.90 -9.25 10.00
C ALA A 151 30.84 -10.40 9.70
#